data_d7b1c3ca8882da379d660fa358faa9f7
#
_entry.id   d7b1c3ca8882da379d660fa358faa9f7
#
_cell.length_a   1.000
_cell.length_b   1.000
_cell.length_c   1.000
_cell.angle_alpha   90.00
_cell.angle_beta   90.00
_cell.angle_gamma   90.00
#
_symmetry.space_group_name_H-M   'P 1'
#
loop_
_entity.id
_entity.type
_entity.pdbx_description
1 polymer ?
#
loop_
_entity_poly.entity_id
_entity_poly.type
_entity_poly.pdbx_seq_one_letter_code
_entity_poly.pdbx_strand_id
1 'polypeptide(L)'
;MLTISDLFHLDDTIAASLFAGKTYPWEVLEGLSAYILQLGATLSPEEFDHPAEDVWIAKDAKVFPSAYLGGPCIIDHGAEIRHGAFIRGSAIVGKKAVVGNSVELKNVVLFDGVQVPHYNYVGDSVLGSHAHMGAGSITSNVKSDKTLVVIRAGEERIPTGRKKVGAML
;
A
#
# COMPACT_ATOMS: atom_id res chain seq x y z
N MET A 1 13.67 15.20 -9.17
CA MET A 1 13.77 13.75 -9.50
C MET A 1 12.65 13.04 -8.76
N LEU A 2 12.31 11.82 -9.17
CA LEU A 2 11.19 11.06 -8.57
C LEU A 2 11.71 9.75 -7.97
N THR A 3 12.87 9.81 -7.31
CA THR A 3 13.47 8.65 -6.65
C THR A 3 12.79 8.38 -5.30
N ILE A 4 13.02 7.18 -4.76
CA ILE A 4 12.52 6.80 -3.43
C ILE A 4 12.96 7.83 -2.38
N SER A 5 14.23 8.24 -2.39
CA SER A 5 14.77 9.21 -1.43
C SER A 5 14.25 10.64 -1.61
N ASP A 6 13.70 10.98 -2.78
CA ASP A 6 13.06 12.29 -3.00
C ASP A 6 11.64 12.33 -2.42
N LEU A 7 10.98 11.17 -2.32
CA LEU A 7 9.54 11.08 -2.03
C LEU A 7 9.23 10.48 -0.64
N PHE A 8 10.09 9.61 -0.10
CA PHE A 8 9.73 8.81 1.07
C PHE A 8 10.81 8.80 2.15
N HIS A 9 10.36 8.85 3.39
CA HIS A 9 11.14 8.55 4.59
C HIS A 9 10.91 7.08 4.96
N LEU A 10 11.88 6.20 4.72
CA LEU A 10 11.70 4.76 4.88
C LEU A 10 11.60 4.31 6.35
N ASP A 11 11.93 5.15 7.31
CA ASP A 11 11.75 4.88 8.74
C ASP A 11 10.27 4.85 9.15
N ASP A 12 9.38 5.42 8.32
CA ASP A 12 7.94 5.51 8.56
C ASP A 12 7.16 4.35 7.90
N THR A 13 7.76 3.18 7.79
CA THR A 13 7.08 1.99 7.26
C THR A 13 7.74 0.68 7.70
N ILE A 14 6.94 -0.32 8.02
CA ILE A 14 7.40 -1.70 8.23
C ILE A 14 8.00 -2.31 6.96
N ALA A 15 7.72 -1.72 5.79
CA ALA A 15 8.14 -2.19 4.48
C ALA A 15 9.51 -1.65 4.03
N ALA A 16 10.29 -1.00 4.89
CA ALA A 16 11.54 -0.32 4.52
C ALA A 16 12.49 -1.19 3.68
N SER A 17 12.68 -2.45 4.06
CA SER A 17 13.61 -3.36 3.35
C SER A 17 13.14 -3.75 1.94
N LEU A 18 11.85 -3.61 1.61
CA LEU A 18 11.33 -3.81 0.25
C LEU A 18 11.95 -2.84 -0.77
N PHE A 19 12.32 -1.66 -0.30
CA PHE A 19 12.88 -0.59 -1.11
C PHE A 19 14.39 -0.71 -1.33
N ALA A 20 15.06 -1.64 -0.64
CA ALA A 20 16.50 -1.82 -0.73
C ALA A 20 16.94 -2.14 -2.17
N GLY A 21 17.94 -1.39 -2.68
CA GLY A 21 18.47 -1.56 -4.03
C GLY A 21 17.55 -1.08 -5.15
N LYS A 22 16.43 -0.42 -4.83
CA LYS A 22 15.53 0.21 -5.80
C LYS A 22 15.82 1.70 -5.94
N THR A 23 15.58 2.24 -7.12
CA THR A 23 15.71 3.67 -7.40
C THR A 23 14.36 4.36 -7.38
N TYR A 24 13.37 3.76 -8.03
CA TYR A 24 12.05 4.33 -8.19
C TYR A 24 11.00 3.58 -7.36
N PRO A 25 10.01 4.28 -6.79
CA PRO A 25 9.04 3.66 -5.90
C PRO A 25 8.14 2.60 -6.57
N TRP A 26 7.85 2.71 -7.84
CA TRP A 26 7.04 1.70 -8.55
C TRP A 26 7.74 0.36 -8.76
N GLU A 27 9.07 0.31 -8.56
CA GLU A 27 9.82 -0.93 -8.70
C GLU A 27 9.49 -1.96 -7.62
N VAL A 28 8.97 -1.52 -6.47
CA VAL A 28 8.59 -2.40 -5.36
C VAL A 28 7.31 -3.18 -5.63
N LEU A 29 6.45 -2.69 -6.51
CA LEU A 29 5.11 -3.24 -6.74
C LEU A 29 5.11 -4.68 -7.28
N GLU A 30 6.16 -5.09 -7.99
CA GLU A 30 6.28 -6.45 -8.52
C GLU A 30 6.54 -7.49 -7.44
N GLY A 31 7.41 -7.16 -6.49
CA GLY A 31 7.82 -8.06 -5.42
C GLY A 31 6.94 -7.99 -4.17
N LEU A 32 5.94 -7.10 -4.13
CA LEU A 32 5.20 -6.78 -2.90
C LEU A 32 4.50 -8.00 -2.29
N SER A 33 3.82 -8.81 -3.09
CA SER A 33 3.13 -10.01 -2.59
C SER A 33 4.09 -10.99 -1.90
N ALA A 34 5.19 -11.33 -2.56
CA ALA A 34 6.20 -12.24 -2.00
C ALA A 34 6.86 -11.65 -0.75
N TYR A 35 7.10 -10.34 -0.75
CA TYR A 35 7.65 -9.64 0.40
C TYR A 35 6.72 -9.69 1.62
N ILE A 36 5.41 -9.47 1.42
CA ILE A 36 4.42 -9.55 2.52
C ILE A 36 4.43 -10.95 3.16
N LEU A 37 4.48 -12.01 2.35
CA LEU A 37 4.57 -13.38 2.86
C LEU A 37 5.83 -13.60 3.70
N GLN A 38 6.98 -13.12 3.22
CA GLN A 38 8.25 -13.24 3.95
C GLN A 38 8.24 -12.44 5.25
N LEU A 39 7.80 -11.18 5.19
CA LEU A 39 7.73 -10.32 6.36
C LEU A 39 6.72 -10.86 7.37
N GLY A 40 5.53 -11.23 6.92
CA GLY A 40 4.46 -11.77 7.76
C GLY A 40 4.89 -12.99 8.56
N ALA A 41 5.66 -13.89 7.94
CA ALA A 41 6.19 -15.08 8.60
C ALA A 41 7.19 -14.75 9.74
N THR A 42 7.72 -13.53 9.80
CA THR A 42 8.65 -13.08 10.86
C THR A 42 7.96 -12.29 11.97
N LEU A 43 6.70 -11.91 11.78
CA LEU A 43 5.97 -11.11 12.77
C LEU A 43 5.68 -11.92 14.04
N SER A 44 5.89 -11.28 15.19
CA SER A 44 5.68 -11.92 16.48
C SER A 44 4.19 -12.25 16.72
N PRO A 45 3.83 -13.48 17.09
CA PRO A 45 2.46 -13.80 17.49
C PRO A 45 2.03 -13.12 18.80
N GLU A 46 2.96 -12.53 19.53
CA GLU A 46 2.65 -11.70 20.70
C GLU A 46 2.06 -10.33 20.28
N GLU A 47 2.45 -9.84 19.11
CA GLU A 47 2.04 -8.53 18.59
C GLU A 47 1.01 -8.62 17.45
N PHE A 48 1.03 -9.70 16.67
CA PHE A 48 0.15 -9.86 15.51
C PHE A 48 -0.70 -11.14 15.61
N ASP A 49 -1.97 -11.00 15.29
CA ASP A 49 -2.87 -12.12 15.03
C ASP A 49 -2.78 -12.55 13.56
N HIS A 50 -3.01 -13.85 13.30
CA HIS A 50 -3.04 -14.44 11.96
C HIS A 50 -4.42 -15.11 11.73
N PRO A 51 -5.48 -14.30 11.53
CA PRO A 51 -6.87 -14.79 11.53
C PRO A 51 -7.28 -15.57 10.28
N ALA A 52 -6.54 -15.42 9.19
CA ALA A 52 -6.77 -16.11 7.92
C ALA A 52 -5.45 -16.34 7.18
N GLU A 53 -5.46 -17.16 6.15
CA GLU A 53 -4.30 -17.43 5.30
C GLU A 53 -3.70 -16.11 4.77
N ASP A 54 -2.40 -15.91 5.01
CA ASP A 54 -1.62 -14.75 4.56
C ASP A 54 -2.14 -13.38 5.06
N VAL A 55 -2.87 -13.33 6.18
CA VAL A 55 -3.39 -12.11 6.79
C VAL A 55 -2.81 -11.92 8.18
N TRP A 56 -2.05 -10.84 8.39
CA TRP A 56 -1.47 -10.46 9.69
C TRP A 56 -2.06 -9.14 10.16
N ILE A 57 -2.55 -9.10 11.39
CA ILE A 57 -3.21 -7.93 11.98
C ILE A 57 -2.59 -7.65 13.35
N ALA A 58 -2.03 -6.46 13.55
CA ALA A 58 -1.57 -6.04 14.86
C ALA A 58 -2.73 -6.06 15.87
N LYS A 59 -2.47 -6.56 17.08
CA LYS A 59 -3.51 -6.74 18.11
C LYS A 59 -4.20 -5.47 18.56
N ASP A 60 -3.56 -4.33 18.39
CA ASP A 60 -4.10 -3.01 18.68
C ASP A 60 -4.70 -2.30 17.45
N ALA A 61 -4.67 -2.94 16.29
CA ALA A 61 -5.36 -2.45 15.10
C ALA A 61 -6.88 -2.68 15.23
N LYS A 62 -7.66 -1.77 14.65
CA LYS A 62 -9.09 -1.83 14.68
C LYS A 62 -9.68 -2.21 13.32
N VAL A 63 -10.17 -3.42 13.21
CA VAL A 63 -10.83 -3.91 11.99
C VAL A 63 -12.34 -4.04 12.25
N PHE A 64 -13.15 -3.32 11.46
CA PHE A 64 -14.60 -3.36 11.57
C PHE A 64 -15.20 -4.63 10.93
N PRO A 65 -16.27 -5.20 11.46
CA PRO A 65 -16.79 -6.52 11.06
C PRO A 65 -17.18 -6.66 9.59
N SER A 66 -17.51 -5.55 8.92
CA SER A 66 -17.91 -5.57 7.50
C SER A 66 -16.75 -5.32 6.53
N ALA A 67 -15.52 -5.19 7.01
CA ALA A 67 -14.35 -5.12 6.17
C ALA A 67 -13.98 -6.52 5.66
N TYR A 68 -13.55 -6.60 4.40
CA TYR A 68 -12.97 -7.81 3.82
C TYR A 68 -11.46 -7.66 3.69
N LEU A 69 -10.72 -8.62 4.21
CA LEU A 69 -9.26 -8.68 4.11
C LEU A 69 -8.85 -9.94 3.36
N GLY A 70 -8.42 -9.78 2.11
CA GLY A 70 -7.79 -10.84 1.33
C GLY A 70 -6.27 -10.81 1.49
N GLY A 71 -5.67 -11.98 1.63
CA GLY A 71 -4.21 -12.11 1.70
C GLY A 71 -3.52 -11.99 0.33
N PRO A 72 -2.18 -11.78 0.30
CA PRO A 72 -1.39 -11.46 1.48
C PRO A 72 -1.57 -10.00 1.90
N CYS A 73 -1.74 -9.76 3.20
CA CYS A 73 -1.78 -8.40 3.73
C CYS A 73 -1.27 -8.30 5.18
N ILE A 74 -0.72 -7.14 5.51
CA ILE A 74 -0.31 -6.77 6.87
C ILE A 74 -1.04 -5.49 7.26
N ILE A 75 -1.71 -5.52 8.42
CA ILE A 75 -2.34 -4.38 9.07
C ILE A 75 -1.53 -4.07 10.32
N ASP A 76 -0.80 -2.96 10.29
CA ASP A 76 0.16 -2.61 11.33
C ASP A 76 -0.50 -1.91 12.53
N HIS A 77 0.27 -1.65 13.56
CA HIS A 77 -0.15 -1.14 14.87
C HIS A 77 -1.02 0.12 14.80
N GLY A 78 -2.12 0.10 15.53
CA GLY A 78 -3.03 1.23 15.63
C GLY A 78 -3.75 1.61 14.33
N ALA A 79 -3.60 0.82 13.26
CA ALA A 79 -4.31 1.06 12.01
C ALA A 79 -5.81 0.82 12.17
N GLU A 80 -6.60 1.52 11.37
CA GLU A 80 -8.06 1.43 11.39
C GLU A 80 -8.61 1.04 10.01
N ILE A 81 -9.25 -0.13 9.92
CA ILE A 81 -9.92 -0.64 8.71
C ILE A 81 -11.42 -0.55 8.93
N ARG A 82 -12.06 0.42 8.26
CA ARG A 82 -13.46 0.79 8.54
C ARG A 82 -14.46 -0.05 7.76
N HIS A 83 -15.75 0.20 8.03
CA HIS A 83 -16.86 -0.50 7.40
C HIS A 83 -16.80 -0.50 5.89
N GLY A 84 -17.02 -1.69 5.26
CA GLY A 84 -17.06 -1.85 3.82
C GLY A 84 -15.71 -1.71 3.11
N ALA A 85 -14.59 -1.58 3.83
CA ALA A 85 -13.27 -1.61 3.22
C ALA A 85 -13.02 -2.98 2.56
N PHE A 86 -12.46 -2.96 1.35
CA PHE A 86 -12.15 -4.14 0.56
C PHE A 86 -10.64 -4.20 0.27
N ILE A 87 -9.90 -4.97 1.06
CA ILE A 87 -8.49 -5.24 0.82
C ILE A 87 -8.38 -6.49 -0.04
N ARG A 88 -7.98 -6.33 -1.30
CA ARG A 88 -7.91 -7.42 -2.28
C ARG A 88 -6.66 -8.26 -2.19
N GLY A 89 -5.71 -7.86 -1.35
CA GLY A 89 -4.41 -8.50 -1.20
C GLY A 89 -3.25 -7.71 -1.79
N SER A 90 -2.06 -8.19 -1.51
CA SER A 90 -0.79 -7.50 -1.74
C SER A 90 -0.81 -6.09 -1.12
N ALA A 91 -1.22 -5.99 0.16
CA ALA A 91 -1.39 -4.71 0.83
C ALA A 91 -0.63 -4.65 2.16
N ILE A 92 0.11 -3.57 2.38
CA ILE A 92 0.65 -3.19 3.68
C ILE A 92 -0.04 -1.90 4.10
N VAL A 93 -0.67 -1.92 5.28
CA VAL A 93 -1.27 -0.76 5.92
C VAL A 93 -0.44 -0.40 7.14
N GLY A 94 0.28 0.71 7.07
CA GLY A 94 1.23 1.17 8.08
C GLY A 94 0.57 1.59 9.39
N LYS A 95 1.39 1.90 10.39
CA LYS A 95 0.94 2.27 11.73
C LYS A 95 0.00 3.47 11.70
N LYS A 96 -1.09 3.37 12.47
CA LYS A 96 -2.10 4.45 12.59
C LYS A 96 -2.70 4.92 11.26
N ALA A 97 -2.50 4.17 10.18
CA ALA A 97 -3.14 4.48 8.91
C ALA A 97 -4.64 4.18 8.97
N VAL A 98 -5.41 4.92 8.18
CA VAL A 98 -6.87 4.78 8.11
C VAL A 98 -7.28 4.35 6.71
N VAL A 99 -7.86 3.17 6.61
CA VAL A 99 -8.55 2.67 5.42
C VAL A 99 -10.06 2.79 5.69
N GLY A 100 -10.67 3.79 5.10
CA GLY A 100 -12.01 4.22 5.48
C GLY A 100 -13.14 3.46 4.81
N ASN A 101 -14.34 4.04 4.91
CA ASN A 101 -15.56 3.43 4.40
C ASN A 101 -15.48 3.20 2.88
N SER A 102 -15.77 1.95 2.50
CA SER A 102 -15.85 1.54 1.08
C SER A 102 -14.59 1.86 0.26
N VAL A 103 -13.45 1.76 0.88
CA VAL A 103 -12.14 1.91 0.21
C VAL A 103 -11.68 0.56 -0.32
N GLU A 104 -11.24 0.54 -1.57
CA GLU A 104 -10.61 -0.66 -2.16
C GLU A 104 -9.09 -0.48 -2.25
N LEU A 105 -8.34 -1.46 -1.71
CA LEU A 105 -6.88 -1.54 -1.81
C LEU A 105 -6.46 -2.76 -2.63
N LYS A 106 -5.51 -2.54 -3.55
CA LYS A 106 -4.95 -3.63 -4.38
C LYS A 106 -3.50 -3.33 -4.76
N ASN A 107 -2.56 -4.15 -4.30
CA ASN A 107 -1.13 -4.03 -4.59
C ASN A 107 -0.57 -2.66 -4.16
N VAL A 108 -0.60 -2.39 -2.85
CA VAL A 108 -0.28 -1.08 -2.26
C VAL A 108 0.60 -1.17 -1.02
N VAL A 109 1.41 -0.14 -0.84
CA VAL A 109 2.07 0.15 0.44
C VAL A 109 1.56 1.50 0.94
N LEU A 110 0.88 1.48 2.08
CA LEU A 110 0.51 2.68 2.83
C LEU A 110 1.50 2.81 3.99
N PHE A 111 2.21 3.92 4.06
CA PHE A 111 3.12 4.22 5.16
C PHE A 111 2.35 4.63 6.41
N ASP A 112 3.06 4.93 7.48
CA ASP A 112 2.48 5.29 8.76
C ASP A 112 1.64 6.57 8.66
N GLY A 113 0.48 6.59 9.31
CA GLY A 113 -0.42 7.73 9.35
C GLY A 113 -1.15 8.08 8.04
N VAL A 114 -1.01 7.26 6.99
CA VAL A 114 -1.73 7.48 5.73
C VAL A 114 -3.23 7.44 5.95
N GLN A 115 -3.96 8.33 5.29
CA GLN A 115 -5.42 8.37 5.35
C GLN A 115 -6.05 8.26 3.96
N VAL A 116 -6.79 7.18 3.75
CA VAL A 116 -7.67 6.96 2.60
C VAL A 116 -9.08 6.73 3.12
N PRO A 117 -9.79 7.81 3.59
CA PRO A 117 -10.89 7.66 4.52
C PRO A 117 -12.24 7.34 3.91
N HIS A 118 -12.48 7.63 2.60
CA HIS A 118 -13.82 7.57 2.04
C HIS A 118 -13.84 7.25 0.55
N TYR A 119 -14.42 6.10 0.17
CA TYR A 119 -14.73 5.74 -1.22
C TYR A 119 -13.53 5.89 -2.17
N ASN A 120 -12.35 5.55 -1.70
CA ASN A 120 -11.13 5.61 -2.51
C ASN A 120 -10.87 4.27 -3.19
N TYR A 121 -10.32 4.31 -4.40
CA TYR A 121 -9.63 3.17 -4.98
C TYR A 121 -8.13 3.46 -4.99
N VAL A 122 -7.34 2.59 -4.34
CA VAL A 122 -5.88 2.69 -4.30
C VAL A 122 -5.30 1.41 -4.86
N GLY A 123 -4.82 1.48 -6.09
CA GLY A 123 -4.27 0.34 -6.79
C GLY A 123 -2.86 0.61 -7.32
N ASP A 124 -1.97 -0.39 -7.19
CA ASP A 124 -0.59 -0.35 -7.71
C ASP A 124 0.15 0.94 -7.30
N SER A 125 0.09 1.28 -6.00
CA SER A 125 0.48 2.59 -5.45
C SER A 125 1.35 2.46 -4.20
N VAL A 126 2.14 3.51 -3.95
CA VAL A 126 2.86 3.72 -2.69
C VAL A 126 2.48 5.09 -2.15
N LEU A 127 1.88 5.13 -0.96
CA LEU A 127 1.54 6.37 -0.29
C LEU A 127 2.45 6.56 0.92
N GLY A 128 3.23 7.63 0.92
CA GLY A 128 4.18 7.98 1.96
C GLY A 128 3.53 8.46 3.24
N SER A 129 4.33 8.64 4.26
CA SER A 129 3.90 8.99 5.62
C SER A 129 2.95 10.18 5.63
N HIS A 130 1.82 10.02 6.32
CA HIS A 130 0.77 11.04 6.46
C HIS A 130 0.12 11.51 5.14
N ALA A 131 0.33 10.83 4.01
CA ALA A 131 -0.38 11.14 2.79
C ALA A 131 -1.90 11.00 2.99
N HIS A 132 -2.66 11.91 2.38
CA HIS A 132 -4.12 11.94 2.51
C HIS A 132 -4.79 12.00 1.15
N MET A 133 -5.73 11.11 0.91
CA MET A 133 -6.59 11.15 -0.27
C MET A 133 -7.98 11.65 0.10
N GLY A 134 -8.43 12.72 -0.56
CA GLY A 134 -9.80 13.22 -0.36
C GLY A 134 -10.88 12.19 -0.76
N ALA A 135 -12.10 12.42 -0.29
CA ALA A 135 -13.23 11.52 -0.58
C ALA A 135 -13.45 11.34 -2.09
N GLY A 136 -13.63 10.08 -2.52
CA GLY A 136 -13.85 9.73 -3.92
C GLY A 136 -12.62 9.79 -4.82
N SER A 137 -11.44 10.10 -4.28
CA SER A 137 -10.20 10.08 -5.08
C SER A 137 -9.82 8.67 -5.50
N ILE A 138 -9.36 8.53 -6.74
CA ILE A 138 -9.03 7.24 -7.37
C ILE A 138 -7.63 7.31 -7.95
N THR A 139 -6.79 6.31 -7.64
CA THR A 139 -5.52 6.13 -8.34
C THR A 139 -5.75 5.38 -9.65
N SER A 140 -5.85 6.11 -10.76
CA SER A 140 -5.96 5.49 -12.09
C SER A 140 -4.64 4.78 -12.43
N ASN A 141 -4.66 3.46 -12.47
CA ASN A 141 -3.45 2.64 -12.56
C ASN A 141 -3.23 1.95 -13.92
N VAL A 142 -4.22 2.01 -14.80
CA VAL A 142 -4.17 1.38 -16.15
C VAL A 142 -4.48 2.40 -17.22
N LYS A 143 -3.61 2.48 -18.24
CA LYS A 143 -3.87 3.29 -19.43
C LYS A 143 -4.93 2.65 -20.32
N SER A 144 -5.77 3.46 -20.95
CA SER A 144 -6.85 2.99 -21.86
C SER A 144 -6.31 2.18 -23.05
N ASP A 145 -5.12 2.55 -23.54
CA ASP A 145 -4.45 1.87 -24.65
C ASP A 145 -3.68 0.60 -24.22
N LYS A 146 -3.67 0.28 -22.91
CA LYS A 146 -2.98 -0.86 -22.29
C LYS A 146 -1.46 -0.91 -22.56
N THR A 147 -0.86 0.18 -23.00
CA THR A 147 0.60 0.28 -23.18
C THR A 147 1.32 0.43 -21.83
N LEU A 148 2.64 0.27 -21.83
CA LEU A 148 3.45 0.45 -20.63
C LEU A 148 3.37 1.90 -20.14
N VAL A 149 3.36 2.06 -18.83
CA VAL A 149 3.35 3.38 -18.19
C VAL A 149 4.73 4.03 -18.32
N VAL A 150 4.74 5.28 -18.73
CA VAL A 150 5.93 6.14 -18.77
C VAL A 150 5.68 7.34 -17.86
N ILE A 151 6.53 7.54 -16.89
CA ILE A 151 6.49 8.71 -15.99
C ILE A 151 7.13 9.90 -16.70
N ARG A 152 6.48 11.06 -16.61
CA ARG A 152 6.99 12.31 -17.16
C ARG A 152 7.37 13.24 -16.01
N ALA A 153 8.64 13.62 -15.95
CA ALA A 153 9.18 14.55 -14.95
C ALA A 153 9.88 15.72 -15.68
N GLY A 154 9.13 16.78 -15.95
CA GLY A 154 9.59 17.85 -16.83
C GLY A 154 9.81 17.31 -18.27
N GLU A 155 11.04 17.44 -18.77
CA GLU A 155 11.43 16.91 -20.09
C GLU A 155 11.83 15.43 -20.05
N GLU A 156 12.09 14.91 -18.86
CA GLU A 156 12.52 13.52 -18.66
C GLU A 156 11.35 12.55 -18.84
N ARG A 157 11.65 11.41 -19.49
CA ARG A 157 10.70 10.30 -19.67
C ARG A 157 11.30 9.03 -19.11
N ILE A 158 10.67 8.51 -18.05
CA ILE A 158 11.16 7.33 -17.32
C ILE A 158 10.23 6.16 -17.62
N PRO A 159 10.65 5.16 -18.41
CA PRO A 159 9.89 3.95 -18.63
C PRO A 159 9.78 3.14 -17.34
N THR A 160 8.58 2.75 -16.95
CA THR A 160 8.38 1.95 -15.73
C THR A 160 8.52 0.44 -15.98
N GLY A 161 8.45 0.00 -17.22
CA GLY A 161 8.37 -1.41 -17.58
C GLY A 161 7.04 -2.08 -17.21
N ARG A 162 6.07 -1.33 -16.67
CA ARG A 162 4.83 -1.85 -16.08
C ARG A 162 3.59 -1.37 -16.83
N LYS A 163 2.56 -2.24 -16.91
CA LYS A 163 1.23 -1.88 -17.44
C LYS A 163 0.36 -1.18 -16.41
N LYS A 164 0.70 -1.31 -15.11
CA LYS A 164 -0.07 -0.77 -13.99
C LYS A 164 0.85 -0.03 -13.04
N VAL A 165 0.61 1.25 -12.88
CA VAL A 165 1.26 2.12 -11.89
C VAL A 165 0.21 3.16 -11.49
N GLY A 166 -0.11 3.22 -10.21
CA GLY A 166 -1.03 4.20 -9.65
C GLY A 166 -0.31 5.45 -9.16
N ALA A 167 -0.55 5.85 -7.93
CA ALA A 167 0.06 7.03 -7.33
C ALA A 167 1.32 6.68 -6.50
N MET A 168 2.26 7.61 -6.52
CA MET A 168 3.42 7.65 -5.63
C MET A 168 3.36 9.02 -4.93
N LEU A 169 2.78 9.07 -3.72
CA LEU A 169 2.42 10.28 -2.98
C LEU A 169 3.28 10.41 -1.73
#